data_708110c492df5787ec2a98477a426a19
#
_entry.id   708110c492df5787ec2a98477a426a19
#
_cell.length_a   1.000
_cell.length_b   1.000
_cell.length_c   1.000
_cell.angle_alpha   90.00
_cell.angle_beta   90.00
_cell.angle_gamma   90.00
#
_symmetry.space_group_name_H-M   'P 1'
#
loop_
_entity.id
_entity.type
_entity.pdbx_description
1 polymer ?
#
loop_
_entity_poly.entity_id
_entity_poly.type
_entity_poly.pdbx_seq_one_letter_code
_entity_poly.pdbx_strand_id
1 'polypeptide(L)'
;MVHGHPAQTQGTFRDLLLRNKPERKTYVVDTPGKGVQEAILDYWVMERTDALSKVRIRLQTGRTHQIRAQFSSRQLPLAGDRKYSLLEDDCEIALWSYRLGFDHPDTGKRMEFSMEPPKIYPWTEF
;
A
#
# COMPACT_ATOMS: atom_id res chain seq x y z
N MET A 1 -3.16 -6.00 -3.02
CA MET A 1 -2.63 -7.26 -3.59
C MET A 1 -1.19 -7.05 -4.02
N VAL A 2 -0.28 -7.86 -3.51
CA VAL A 2 1.14 -7.73 -3.84
C VAL A 2 1.68 -9.02 -4.44
N HIS A 3 2.72 -8.89 -5.27
CA HIS A 3 3.49 -10.04 -5.74
C HIS A 3 4.38 -10.55 -4.61
N GLY A 4 4.52 -11.87 -4.53
CA GLY A 4 5.34 -12.49 -3.50
C GLY A 4 4.65 -12.58 -2.15
N HIS A 5 5.43 -12.87 -1.14
CA HIS A 5 4.93 -13.08 0.21
C HIS A 5 5.79 -12.32 1.21
N PRO A 6 5.19 -11.45 2.05
CA PRO A 6 5.92 -10.87 3.17
C PRO A 6 6.53 -11.97 4.05
N ALA A 7 7.72 -11.72 4.59
CA ALA A 7 8.41 -12.69 5.45
C ALA A 7 7.62 -13.03 6.72
N GLN A 8 6.81 -12.08 7.18
CA GLN A 8 5.95 -12.25 8.36
C GLN A 8 4.49 -12.06 7.97
N THR A 9 3.57 -12.70 8.70
CA THR A 9 2.13 -12.60 8.45
C THR A 9 1.53 -11.30 8.95
N GLN A 10 2.23 -10.57 9.80
CA GLN A 10 1.87 -9.22 10.24
C GLN A 10 3.11 -8.46 10.66
N GLY A 11 3.05 -7.16 10.59
CA GLY A 11 4.17 -6.31 10.98
C GLY A 11 3.94 -4.85 10.72
N THR A 12 5.01 -4.08 10.89
CA THR A 12 5.02 -2.64 10.67
C THR A 12 6.19 -2.30 9.75
N PHE A 13 5.90 -1.52 8.70
CA PHE A 13 6.95 -0.95 7.86
C PHE A 13 7.16 0.51 8.27
N ARG A 14 8.41 0.83 8.55
CA ARG A 14 8.84 2.18 8.90
C ARG A 14 10.00 2.56 7.99
N ASP A 15 9.81 3.59 7.19
CA ASP A 15 10.79 4.04 6.20
C ASP A 15 10.86 5.56 6.16
N LEU A 16 11.93 6.05 5.57
CA LEU A 16 12.07 7.45 5.18
C LEU A 16 11.78 7.54 3.68
N LEU A 17 10.89 8.44 3.30
CA LEU A 17 10.47 8.63 1.91
C LEU A 17 10.88 10.00 1.37
N LEU A 18 11.34 10.02 0.14
CA LEU A 18 11.65 11.22 -0.61
C LEU A 18 10.88 11.23 -1.92
N ARG A 19 10.08 12.28 -2.12
CA ARG A 19 9.32 12.48 -3.35
C ARG A 19 10.19 13.10 -4.44
N ASN A 20 10.30 12.43 -5.57
CA ASN A 20 10.89 12.99 -6.78
C ASN A 20 9.75 13.55 -7.65
N LYS A 21 9.54 14.87 -7.62
CA LYS A 21 8.42 15.51 -8.31
C LYS A 21 8.49 15.38 -9.84
N PRO A 22 9.66 15.60 -10.50
CA PRO A 22 9.74 15.43 -11.95
C PRO A 22 9.38 14.02 -12.41
N GLU A 23 9.78 12.98 -11.66
CA GLU A 23 9.47 11.60 -11.99
C GLU A 23 8.07 11.19 -11.52
N ARG A 24 7.42 11.99 -10.66
CA ARG A 24 6.17 11.64 -9.99
C ARG A 24 6.28 10.29 -9.26
N LYS A 25 7.42 10.07 -8.60
CA LYS A 25 7.74 8.83 -7.93
C LYS A 25 8.33 9.09 -6.55
N THR A 26 8.01 8.22 -5.59
CA THR A 26 8.51 8.30 -4.22
C THR A 26 9.51 7.18 -4.00
N TYR A 27 10.63 7.52 -3.35
CA TYR A 27 11.71 6.58 -3.07
C TYR A 27 11.89 6.38 -1.59
N VAL A 28 12.23 5.16 -1.18
CA VAL A 28 12.72 4.87 0.16
C VAL A 28 14.20 5.28 0.19
N VAL A 29 14.57 6.09 1.19
CA VAL A 29 15.93 6.60 1.36
C VAL A 29 16.46 6.23 2.75
N ASP A 30 17.78 6.27 2.89
CA ASP A 30 18.45 5.79 4.12
C ASP A 30 18.70 6.89 5.14
N THR A 31 18.74 8.15 4.71
CA THR A 31 19.14 9.26 5.57
C THR A 31 18.08 10.37 5.59
N PRO A 32 17.88 11.02 6.75
CA PRO A 32 17.01 12.19 6.83
C PRO A 32 17.61 13.36 6.04
N GLY A 33 16.75 14.29 5.63
CA GLY A 33 17.16 15.45 4.87
C GLY A 33 15.96 16.28 4.45
N LYS A 34 16.22 17.32 3.64
CA LYS A 34 15.17 18.21 3.16
C LYS A 34 14.18 17.41 2.28
N GLY A 35 12.90 17.51 2.60
CA GLY A 35 11.84 16.84 1.86
C GLY A 35 11.67 15.36 2.21
N VAL A 36 12.50 14.81 3.07
CA VAL A 36 12.38 13.42 3.54
C VAL A 36 11.35 13.36 4.67
N GLN A 37 10.42 12.42 4.56
CA GLN A 37 9.35 12.24 5.54
C GLN A 37 9.29 10.79 6.03
N GLU A 38 9.06 10.61 7.33
CA GLU A 38 8.84 9.29 7.89
C GLU A 38 7.49 8.74 7.46
N ALA A 39 7.46 7.48 7.09
CA ALA A 39 6.25 6.76 6.66
C ALA A 39 6.12 5.46 7.43
N ILE A 40 4.95 5.26 8.03
CA ILE A 40 4.67 4.10 8.88
C ILE A 40 3.35 3.49 8.47
N LEU A 41 3.33 2.18 8.28
CA LEU A 41 2.11 1.40 8.08
C LEU A 41 2.19 0.08 8.85
N ASP A 42 1.02 -0.42 9.23
CA ASP A 42 0.87 -1.78 9.75
C ASP A 42 0.23 -2.66 8.68
N TYR A 43 0.62 -3.92 8.61
CA TYR A 43 0.06 -4.83 7.63
C TYR A 43 -0.28 -6.20 8.24
N TRP A 44 -1.24 -6.87 7.61
CA TRP A 44 -1.66 -8.24 7.91
C TRP A 44 -1.85 -8.99 6.60
N VAL A 45 -1.17 -10.14 6.46
CA VAL A 45 -1.39 -11.02 5.31
C VAL A 45 -2.68 -11.80 5.56
N MET A 46 -3.68 -11.57 4.72
CA MET A 46 -5.00 -12.19 4.88
C MET A 46 -5.07 -13.53 4.20
N GLU A 47 -4.57 -13.63 2.98
CA GLU A 47 -4.59 -14.83 2.16
C GLU A 47 -3.41 -14.83 1.21
N ARG A 48 -2.99 -16.01 0.75
CA ARG A 48 -1.89 -16.18 -0.19
C ARG A 48 -2.22 -17.19 -1.26
N THR A 49 -1.74 -16.92 -2.49
CA THR A 49 -1.58 -17.94 -3.54
C THR A 49 -0.08 -18.21 -3.71
N ASP A 50 0.31 -19.03 -4.68
CA ASP A 50 1.74 -19.29 -4.94
C ASP A 50 2.49 -18.02 -5.32
N ALA A 51 1.84 -17.08 -6.00
CA ALA A 51 2.48 -15.88 -6.55
C ALA A 51 2.09 -14.58 -5.83
N LEU A 52 0.92 -14.52 -5.21
CA LEU A 52 0.33 -13.29 -4.70
C LEU A 52 0.01 -13.37 -3.21
N SER A 53 -0.03 -12.22 -2.57
CA SER A 53 -0.55 -12.06 -1.20
C SER A 53 -1.62 -10.98 -1.17
N LYS A 54 -2.72 -11.27 -0.49
CA LYS A 54 -3.75 -10.29 -0.18
C LYS A 54 -3.42 -9.71 1.20
N VAL A 55 -3.11 -8.42 1.22
CA VAL A 55 -2.60 -7.75 2.42
C VAL A 55 -3.54 -6.63 2.83
N ARG A 56 -3.93 -6.64 4.09
CA ARG A 56 -4.65 -5.54 4.71
C ARG A 56 -3.64 -4.57 5.31
N ILE A 57 -3.88 -3.29 5.11
CA ILE A 57 -2.94 -2.23 5.51
C ILE A 57 -3.69 -1.17 6.31
N ARG A 58 -3.09 -0.75 7.42
CA ARG A 58 -3.51 0.42 8.17
C ARG A 58 -2.41 1.46 8.12
N LEU A 59 -2.71 2.62 7.56
CA LEU A 59 -1.75 3.72 7.46
C LEU A 59 -1.68 4.47 8.79
N GLN A 60 -0.49 4.61 9.36
CA GLN A 60 -0.24 5.56 10.45
C GLN A 60 0.11 6.93 9.88
N THR A 61 0.73 6.97 8.70
CA THR A 61 0.99 8.18 7.92
C THR A 61 0.41 8.00 6.53
N GLY A 62 0.17 9.09 5.81
CA GLY A 62 -0.42 9.05 4.47
C GLY A 62 0.45 9.79 3.44
N ARG A 63 1.69 9.38 3.26
CA ARG A 63 2.59 10.02 2.29
C ARG A 63 2.22 9.63 0.87
N THR A 64 2.57 10.49 -0.10
CA THR A 64 2.30 10.23 -1.50
C THR A 64 2.95 8.92 -1.95
N HIS A 65 2.16 8.03 -2.56
CA HIS A 65 2.59 6.70 -3.00
C HIS A 65 3.22 5.84 -1.90
N GLN A 66 2.89 6.09 -0.65
CA GLN A 66 3.53 5.43 0.49
C GLN A 66 3.50 3.90 0.40
N ILE A 67 2.32 3.31 0.23
CA ILE A 67 2.16 1.85 0.17
C ILE A 67 2.97 1.28 -0.99
N ARG A 68 2.88 1.92 -2.15
CA ARG A 68 3.57 1.50 -3.37
C ARG A 68 5.09 1.51 -3.18
N ALA A 69 5.63 2.60 -2.63
CA ALA A 69 7.06 2.74 -2.39
C ALA A 69 7.58 1.76 -1.33
N GLN A 70 6.87 1.64 -0.21
CA GLN A 70 7.31 0.78 0.89
C GLN A 70 7.29 -0.71 0.51
N PHE A 71 6.25 -1.16 -0.17
CA PHE A 71 6.17 -2.55 -0.61
C PHE A 71 7.15 -2.86 -1.74
N SER A 72 7.29 -1.97 -2.73
CA SER A 72 8.23 -2.22 -3.84
C SER A 72 9.68 -2.24 -3.37
N SER A 73 10.05 -1.44 -2.37
CA SER A 73 11.41 -1.44 -1.81
C SER A 73 11.78 -2.78 -1.15
N ARG A 74 10.79 -3.60 -0.82
CA ARG A 74 10.98 -4.93 -0.23
C ARG A 74 10.76 -6.06 -1.24
N GLN A 75 10.77 -5.74 -2.52
CA GLN A 75 10.51 -6.67 -3.63
C GLN A 75 9.12 -7.31 -3.52
N LEU A 76 8.15 -6.54 -3.02
CA LEU A 76 6.74 -6.92 -2.90
C LEU A 76 5.86 -5.92 -3.67
N PRO A 77 6.10 -5.68 -4.96
CA PRO A 77 5.34 -4.67 -5.69
C PRO A 77 3.86 -5.04 -5.76
N LEU A 78 3.00 -4.01 -5.80
CA LEU A 78 1.58 -4.22 -5.98
C LEU A 78 1.29 -4.76 -7.38
N ALA A 79 0.34 -5.69 -7.47
CA ALA A 79 -0.13 -6.16 -8.76
C ALA A 79 -0.71 -4.98 -9.56
N GLY A 80 -0.35 -4.89 -10.83
CA GLY A 80 -0.78 -3.82 -11.73
C GLY A 80 -0.05 -2.48 -11.55
N ASP A 81 0.93 -2.40 -10.68
CA ASP A 81 1.67 -1.16 -10.45
C ASP A 81 2.85 -1.00 -11.43
N ARG A 82 2.58 -0.37 -12.55
CA ARG A 82 3.56 -0.21 -13.63
C ARG A 82 4.66 0.80 -13.33
N LYS A 83 4.46 1.67 -12.35
CA LYS A 83 5.46 2.68 -11.98
C LYS A 83 6.54 2.14 -11.03
N TYR A 84 6.16 1.24 -10.14
CA TYR A 84 7.04 0.70 -9.09
C TYR A 84 7.43 -0.76 -9.33
N SER A 85 7.02 -1.34 -10.43
CA SER A 85 7.28 -2.74 -10.78
C SER A 85 7.65 -2.89 -12.25
N LEU A 86 8.55 -3.82 -12.52
CA LEU A 86 8.89 -4.25 -13.88
C LEU A 86 8.02 -5.42 -14.34
N LEU A 87 7.18 -5.95 -13.43
CA LEU A 87 6.28 -7.05 -13.76
C LEU A 87 5.10 -6.54 -14.59
N GLU A 88 4.71 -7.30 -15.58
CA GLU A 88 3.55 -7.00 -16.41
C GLU A 88 2.36 -7.79 -15.88
N ASP A 89 1.33 -7.07 -15.44
CA ASP A 89 0.09 -7.64 -14.94
C ASP A 89 -1.06 -7.24 -15.86
N ASP A 90 -1.98 -8.15 -16.08
CA ASP A 90 -3.19 -7.90 -16.87
C ASP A 90 -4.30 -7.35 -15.95
N CYS A 91 -3.99 -6.26 -15.25
CA CYS A 91 -4.95 -5.60 -14.36
C CYS A 91 -4.50 -4.16 -14.07
N GLU A 92 -5.43 -3.36 -13.59
CA GLU A 92 -5.14 -2.08 -12.98
C GLU A 92 -4.45 -2.29 -11.61
N ILE A 93 -3.89 -1.24 -11.04
CA ILE A 93 -3.24 -1.34 -9.74
C ILE A 93 -4.20 -1.92 -8.70
N ALA A 94 -3.79 -3.00 -8.07
CA ALA A 94 -4.60 -3.70 -7.08
C ALA A 94 -4.43 -3.10 -5.68
N LEU A 95 -4.87 -1.85 -5.55
CA LEU A 95 -4.88 -1.09 -4.31
C LEU A 95 -6.30 -0.58 -4.08
N TRP A 96 -6.92 -1.01 -2.99
CA TRP A 96 -8.32 -0.70 -2.71
C TRP A 96 -8.47 -0.15 -1.29
N SER A 97 -9.07 1.03 -1.17
CA SER A 97 -9.45 1.58 0.14
C SER A 97 -10.79 0.96 0.54
N TYR A 98 -10.74 -0.09 1.36
CA TYR A 98 -11.94 -0.85 1.71
C TYR A 98 -12.66 -0.33 2.97
N ARG A 99 -11.98 0.44 3.79
CA ARG A 99 -12.51 0.99 5.03
C ARG A 99 -12.02 2.42 5.26
N LEU A 100 -12.95 3.30 5.57
CA LEU A 100 -12.67 4.69 5.90
C LEU A 100 -13.41 5.06 7.17
N GLY A 101 -12.68 5.63 8.14
CA GLY A 101 -13.26 6.14 9.38
C GLY A 101 -12.84 7.58 9.63
N PHE A 102 -13.77 8.39 10.09
CA PHE A 102 -13.49 9.79 10.44
C PHE A 102 -14.58 10.32 11.37
N ASP A 103 -14.28 11.42 12.07
CA ASP A 103 -15.25 12.12 12.88
C ASP A 103 -15.97 13.15 12.02
N HIS A 104 -17.30 13.16 12.06
CA HIS A 104 -18.10 14.10 11.28
C HIS A 104 -17.73 15.53 11.67
N PRO A 105 -17.43 16.43 10.71
CA PRO A 105 -16.91 17.77 11.00
C PRO A 105 -17.90 18.66 11.76
N ASP A 106 -19.20 18.45 11.60
CA ASP A 106 -20.22 19.27 12.27
C ASP A 106 -20.70 18.67 13.58
N THR A 107 -20.90 17.35 13.62
CA THR A 107 -21.52 16.67 14.78
C THR A 107 -20.52 16.00 15.70
N GLY A 108 -19.26 15.79 15.24
CA GLY A 108 -18.25 15.02 15.96
C GLY A 108 -18.54 13.53 16.03
N LYS A 109 -19.61 13.07 15.39
CA LYS A 109 -20.00 11.66 15.39
C LYS A 109 -19.01 10.83 14.57
N ARG A 110 -18.60 9.68 15.12
CA ARG A 110 -17.76 8.73 14.39
C ARG A 110 -18.49 8.15 13.19
N MET A 111 -17.89 8.31 12.01
CA MET A 111 -18.40 7.79 10.74
C MET A 111 -17.46 6.71 10.24
N GLU A 112 -18.00 5.55 9.87
CA GLU A 112 -17.23 4.47 9.30
C GLU A 112 -17.93 3.94 8.04
N PHE A 113 -17.14 3.72 6.99
CA PHE A 113 -17.61 3.19 5.71
C PHE A 113 -16.71 2.04 5.30
N SER A 114 -17.31 1.00 4.76
CA SER A 114 -16.56 -0.12 4.20
C SER A 114 -17.15 -0.54 2.87
N MET A 115 -16.28 -0.98 1.96
CA MET A 115 -16.66 -1.46 0.64
C MET A 115 -15.66 -2.50 0.19
N GLU A 116 -16.17 -3.68 -0.20
CA GLU A 116 -15.32 -4.74 -0.72
C GLU A 116 -14.75 -4.37 -2.09
N PRO A 117 -13.55 -4.89 -2.43
CA PRO A 117 -12.99 -4.69 -3.77
C PRO A 117 -13.87 -5.34 -4.85
N PRO A 118 -13.76 -4.87 -6.10
CA PRO A 118 -14.54 -5.43 -7.19
C PRO A 118 -14.16 -6.89 -7.45
N LYS A 119 -15.16 -7.68 -7.93
CA LYS A 119 -14.96 -9.11 -8.24
C LYS A 119 -14.31 -9.29 -9.61
N ILE A 120 -13.11 -8.73 -9.78
CA ILE A 120 -12.29 -8.86 -10.99
C ILE A 120 -10.87 -9.26 -10.58
N TYR A 121 -10.10 -9.78 -11.54
CA TYR A 121 -8.68 -10.12 -11.30
C TYR A 121 -7.89 -8.88 -10.85
N PRO A 122 -7.00 -8.96 -9.84
CA PRO A 122 -6.59 -10.19 -9.13
C PRO A 122 -7.40 -10.48 -7.85
N TRP A 123 -8.45 -9.71 -7.56
CA TRP A 123 -9.23 -9.88 -6.33
C TRP A 123 -9.97 -11.21 -6.26
N THR A 124 -10.27 -11.79 -7.43
CA THR A 124 -10.95 -13.09 -7.55
C THR A 124 -10.05 -14.30 -7.31
N GLU A 125 -8.73 -14.09 -7.12
CA GLU A 125 -7.79 -15.17 -6.84
C GLU A 125 -7.91 -15.76 -5.43
N PHE A 126 -8.79 -15.19 -4.62
CA PHE A 126 -8.99 -15.60 -3.22
C PHE A 126 -10.44 -15.91 -2.91
#